data_003a8d4975cada3d127e022f7afb03e1
#
_entry.id   003a8d4975cada3d127e022f7afb03e1
#
_cell.length_a   1.000
_cell.length_b   1.000
_cell.length_c   1.000
_cell.angle_alpha   90.00
_cell.angle_beta   90.00
_cell.angle_gamma   90.00
#
_symmetry.space_group_name_H-M   'P 1'
#
loop_
_entity.id
_entity.type
_entity.pdbx_description
1 polymer ?
#
loop_
_entity_poly.entity_id
_entity_poly.type
_entity_poly.pdbx_seq_one_letter_code
_entity_poly.pdbx_strand_id
1 'polypeptide(L)'
;MKLNEVTDQPEIIIMVGLPGSGKSTWRDNFVANSDKDYVIVSSDDEIERMAQADGTDYTSGFKKYIGAATGIVKQKFRDAVNNNRSIIWDQTNLTAKKRRGILSQVPKNYRKVAVVFEITDDELERRLSKREKETGKHIPSEVIKNMASSYDPPTKQEGFDKVIFV
;
A
#
# COMPACT_ATOMS: atom_id res chain seq x y z
N MET A 1 29.33 -15.70 -10.65
CA MET A 1 27.86 -15.63 -10.49
C MET A 1 27.57 -15.43 -9.01
N LYS A 2 27.24 -14.22 -8.60
CA LYS A 2 26.85 -13.99 -7.22
C LYS A 2 25.46 -14.57 -7.07
N LEU A 3 25.35 -15.68 -6.37
CA LEU A 3 24.09 -16.09 -5.78
C LEU A 3 23.53 -14.87 -5.04
N ASN A 4 22.29 -14.51 -5.33
CA ASN A 4 21.58 -13.52 -4.52
C ASN A 4 21.67 -14.03 -3.08
N GLU A 5 22.53 -13.41 -2.30
CA GLU A 5 22.48 -13.57 -0.88
C GLU A 5 21.08 -13.16 -0.47
N VAL A 6 20.27 -14.11 -0.09
CA VAL A 6 19.03 -13.84 0.63
C VAL A 6 19.49 -13.17 1.91
N THR A 7 19.54 -11.85 1.88
CA THR A 7 19.89 -11.12 3.09
C THR A 7 18.75 -11.32 4.07
N ASP A 8 19.04 -11.85 5.26
CA ASP A 8 18.08 -11.97 6.36
C ASP A 8 17.61 -10.59 6.86
N GLN A 9 18.07 -9.52 6.20
CA GLN A 9 17.68 -8.16 6.51
C GLN A 9 16.19 -7.96 6.22
N PRO A 10 15.39 -7.57 7.22
CA PRO A 10 14.00 -7.25 6.97
C PRO A 10 13.92 -5.98 6.11
N GLU A 11 12.87 -5.93 5.28
CA GLU A 11 12.60 -4.74 4.49
C GLU A 11 11.16 -4.27 4.63
N ILE A 12 10.95 -2.98 4.46
CA ILE A 12 9.63 -2.40 4.29
C ILE A 12 9.52 -1.79 2.90
N ILE A 13 8.49 -2.20 2.19
CA ILE A 13 8.10 -1.63 0.91
C ILE A 13 6.89 -0.73 1.15
N ILE A 14 7.05 0.56 0.94
CA ILE A 14 5.96 1.53 0.99
C ILE A 14 5.51 1.78 -0.44
N MET A 15 4.30 1.37 -0.75
CA MET A 15 3.69 1.60 -2.05
C MET A 15 3.11 3.00 -2.10
N VAL A 16 3.31 3.68 -3.22
CA VAL A 16 2.88 5.07 -3.43
C VAL A 16 2.13 5.17 -4.74
N GLY A 17 0.87 5.58 -4.69
CA GLY A 17 0.07 5.74 -5.89
C GLY A 17 -1.41 5.92 -5.61
N LEU A 18 -2.11 6.46 -6.59
CA LEU A 18 -3.55 6.68 -6.54
C LEU A 18 -4.32 5.35 -6.50
N PRO A 19 -5.55 5.34 -5.95
CA PRO A 19 -6.43 4.19 -6.11
C PRO A 19 -6.60 3.82 -7.58
N GLY A 20 -6.53 2.54 -7.91
CA GLY A 20 -6.64 2.08 -9.29
C GLY A 20 -5.36 2.14 -10.12
N SER A 21 -4.24 2.54 -9.55
CA SER A 21 -2.95 2.66 -10.25
C SER A 21 -2.22 1.32 -10.47
N GLY A 22 -2.76 0.21 -9.98
CA GLY A 22 -2.17 -1.12 -10.16
C GLY A 22 -1.36 -1.65 -8.98
N LYS A 23 -1.43 -0.99 -7.83
CA LYS A 23 -0.67 -1.38 -6.63
C LYS A 23 -0.92 -2.82 -6.20
N SER A 24 -2.18 -3.19 -6.00
CA SER A 24 -2.51 -4.52 -5.47
C SER A 24 -2.13 -5.65 -6.44
N THR A 25 -2.30 -5.45 -7.73
CA THR A 25 -1.86 -6.42 -8.75
C THR A 25 -0.35 -6.61 -8.72
N TRP A 26 0.40 -5.53 -8.68
CA TRP A 26 1.85 -5.59 -8.57
C TRP A 26 2.28 -6.30 -7.28
N ARG A 27 1.65 -5.92 -6.16
CA ARG A 27 1.91 -6.52 -4.84
C ARG A 27 1.74 -8.04 -4.88
N ASP A 28 0.62 -8.52 -5.38
CA ASP A 28 0.31 -9.94 -5.38
C ASP A 28 1.29 -10.73 -6.28
N ASN A 29 1.65 -10.18 -7.44
CA ASN A 29 2.68 -10.75 -8.30
C ASN A 29 4.07 -10.74 -7.64
N PHE A 30 4.43 -9.66 -6.99
CA PHE A 30 5.71 -9.54 -6.29
C PHE A 30 5.83 -10.59 -5.17
N VAL A 31 4.81 -10.72 -4.34
CA VAL A 31 4.79 -11.70 -3.24
C VAL A 31 4.85 -13.13 -3.77
N ALA A 32 4.10 -13.43 -4.82
CA ALA A 32 4.07 -14.75 -5.44
C ALA A 32 5.44 -15.19 -6.01
N ASN A 33 6.28 -14.24 -6.41
CA ASN A 33 7.60 -14.48 -7.00
C ASN A 33 8.75 -14.20 -6.04
N SER A 34 8.47 -13.88 -4.79
CA SER A 34 9.48 -13.57 -3.78
C SER A 34 9.82 -14.79 -2.91
N ASP A 35 11.09 -14.93 -2.55
CA ASP A 35 11.54 -15.92 -1.57
C ASP A 35 11.35 -15.45 -0.11
N LYS A 36 11.06 -14.18 0.09
CA LYS A 36 10.75 -13.61 1.40
C LYS A 36 9.27 -13.65 1.71
N ASP A 37 8.95 -13.85 2.98
CA ASP A 37 7.60 -13.65 3.49
C ASP A 37 7.38 -12.18 3.84
N TYR A 38 6.26 -11.63 3.36
CA TYR A 38 5.86 -10.27 3.67
C TYR A 38 4.54 -10.24 4.44
N VAL A 39 4.49 -9.41 5.47
CA VAL A 39 3.23 -9.01 6.10
C VAL A 39 2.64 -7.87 5.29
N ILE A 40 1.44 -8.07 4.78
CA ILE A 40 0.73 -7.05 4.00
C ILE A 40 -0.10 -6.20 4.95
N VAL A 41 0.13 -4.89 4.90
CA VAL A 41 -0.59 -3.88 5.68
C VAL A 41 -1.42 -3.05 4.71
N SER A 42 -2.73 -3.28 4.71
CA SER A 42 -3.67 -2.63 3.79
C SER A 42 -5.03 -2.43 4.48
N SER A 43 -5.42 -1.19 4.69
CA SER A 43 -6.74 -0.89 5.24
C SER A 43 -7.86 -1.29 4.30
N ASP A 44 -7.67 -1.16 2.99
CA ASP A 44 -8.66 -1.56 1.98
C ASP A 44 -8.93 -3.06 2.04
N ASP A 45 -7.90 -3.89 2.13
CA ASP A 45 -8.05 -5.35 2.24
C ASP A 45 -8.81 -5.73 3.50
N GLU A 46 -8.55 -5.05 4.61
CA GLU A 46 -9.26 -5.31 5.87
C GLU A 46 -10.74 -4.90 5.79
N ILE A 47 -11.03 -3.77 5.14
CA ILE A 47 -12.42 -3.33 4.92
C ILE A 47 -13.14 -4.33 4.01
N GLU A 48 -12.52 -4.74 2.91
CA GLU A 48 -13.12 -5.73 1.99
C GLU A 48 -13.41 -7.05 2.70
N ARG A 49 -12.48 -7.54 3.50
CA ARG A 49 -12.65 -8.78 4.28
C ARG A 49 -13.84 -8.69 5.24
N MET A 50 -13.95 -7.60 5.98
CA MET A 50 -15.05 -7.39 6.93
C MET A 50 -16.40 -7.19 6.21
N ALA A 51 -16.40 -6.46 5.10
CA ALA A 51 -17.60 -6.26 4.29
C ALA A 51 -18.09 -7.57 3.69
N GLN A 52 -17.22 -8.41 3.17
CA GLN A 52 -17.58 -9.73 2.65
C GLN A 52 -18.17 -10.64 3.74
N ALA A 53 -17.61 -10.61 4.94
CA ALA A 53 -18.14 -11.37 6.08
C ALA A 53 -19.58 -10.96 6.45
N ASP A 54 -19.94 -9.68 6.25
CA ASP A 54 -21.28 -9.14 6.46
C ASP A 54 -22.20 -9.26 5.22
N GLY A 55 -21.70 -9.79 4.11
CA GLY A 55 -22.45 -9.88 2.87
C GLY A 55 -22.64 -8.55 2.14
N THR A 56 -21.77 -7.56 2.38
CA THR A 56 -21.80 -6.26 1.71
C THR A 56 -20.54 -6.03 0.87
N ASP A 57 -20.51 -4.92 0.11
CA ASP A 57 -19.34 -4.52 -0.65
C ASP A 57 -18.47 -3.50 0.10
N TYR A 58 -17.30 -3.19 -0.47
CA TYR A 58 -16.36 -2.22 0.10
C TYR A 58 -16.99 -0.83 0.32
N THR A 59 -17.70 -0.32 -0.67
CA THR A 59 -18.29 1.03 -0.62
C THR A 59 -19.31 1.15 0.51
N SER A 60 -20.18 0.16 0.65
CA SER A 60 -21.20 0.10 1.71
C SER A 60 -20.58 -0.10 3.09
N GLY A 61 -19.50 -0.86 3.18
CA GLY A 61 -18.83 -1.17 4.45
C GLY A 61 -17.81 -0.13 4.92
N PHE A 62 -17.39 0.79 4.05
CA PHE A 62 -16.26 1.69 4.34
C PHE A 62 -16.42 2.45 5.66
N LYS A 63 -17.51 3.18 5.83
CA LYS A 63 -17.73 3.97 7.06
C LYS A 63 -17.81 3.11 8.31
N LYS A 64 -18.40 1.92 8.19
CA LYS A 64 -18.59 1.00 9.30
C LYS A 64 -17.25 0.40 9.76
N TYR A 65 -16.36 0.08 8.84
CA TYR A 65 -15.17 -0.71 9.14
C TYR A 65 -13.84 0.05 9.13
N ILE A 66 -13.79 1.30 8.66
CA ILE A 66 -12.53 2.05 8.54
C ILE A 66 -11.81 2.21 9.89
N GLY A 67 -12.52 2.41 10.96
CA GLY A 67 -11.93 2.52 12.30
C GLY A 67 -11.29 1.22 12.76
N ALA A 68 -12.01 0.10 12.61
CA ALA A 68 -11.50 -1.22 12.94
C ALA A 68 -10.32 -1.62 12.03
N ALA A 69 -10.43 -1.34 10.74
CA ALA A 69 -9.36 -1.61 9.77
C ALA A 69 -8.07 -0.84 10.11
N THR A 70 -8.18 0.42 10.50
CA THR A 70 -7.04 1.23 10.94
C THR A 70 -6.36 0.62 12.17
N GLY A 71 -7.13 0.12 13.14
CA GLY A 71 -6.59 -0.57 14.31
C GLY A 71 -5.86 -1.86 13.96
N ILE A 72 -6.44 -2.66 13.07
CA ILE A 72 -5.82 -3.92 12.60
C ILE A 72 -4.49 -3.64 11.87
N VAL A 73 -4.48 -2.64 11.00
CA VAL A 73 -3.27 -2.22 10.27
C VAL A 73 -2.15 -1.83 11.24
N LYS A 74 -2.45 -1.02 12.24
CA LYS A 74 -1.46 -0.62 13.26
C LYS A 74 -0.93 -1.80 14.05
N GLN A 75 -1.80 -2.75 14.40
CA GLN A 75 -1.40 -3.94 15.13
C GLN A 75 -0.53 -4.87 14.29
N LYS A 76 -0.91 -5.13 13.05
CA LYS A 76 -0.10 -5.93 12.11
C LYS A 76 1.29 -5.34 11.92
N PHE A 77 1.37 -4.02 11.77
CA PHE A 77 2.65 -3.34 11.63
C PHE A 77 3.53 -3.51 12.87
N ARG A 78 2.99 -3.26 14.05
CA ARG A 78 3.73 -3.43 15.31
C ARG A 78 4.22 -4.86 15.51
N ASP A 79 3.36 -5.83 15.27
CA ASP A 79 3.73 -7.25 15.40
C ASP A 79 4.83 -7.63 14.41
N ALA A 80 4.74 -7.16 13.17
CA ALA A 80 5.75 -7.42 12.16
C ALA A 80 7.11 -6.82 12.54
N VAL A 81 7.13 -5.57 12.99
CA VAL A 81 8.35 -4.90 13.45
C VAL A 81 8.97 -5.62 14.64
N ASN A 82 8.16 -6.01 15.63
CA ASN A 82 8.63 -6.71 16.82
C ASN A 82 9.21 -8.10 16.51
N ASN A 83 8.82 -8.71 15.40
CA ASN A 83 9.29 -10.01 14.96
C ASN A 83 10.27 -9.94 13.77
N ASN A 84 10.78 -8.77 13.45
CA ASN A 84 11.71 -8.53 12.32
C ASN A 84 11.19 -9.09 10.99
N ARG A 85 9.90 -9.03 10.75
CA ARG A 85 9.28 -9.48 9.51
C ARG A 85 9.27 -8.39 8.46
N SER A 86 9.49 -8.76 7.22
CA SER A 86 9.36 -7.85 6.09
C SER A 86 7.90 -7.43 5.87
N ILE A 87 7.70 -6.21 5.41
CA ILE A 87 6.39 -5.56 5.36
C ILE A 87 6.15 -4.95 3.99
N ILE A 88 4.94 -5.09 3.46
CA ILE A 88 4.44 -4.28 2.36
C ILE A 88 3.31 -3.40 2.89
N TRP A 89 3.52 -2.09 2.84
CA TRP A 89 2.51 -1.11 3.22
C TRP A 89 1.75 -0.64 1.98
N ASP A 90 0.59 -1.24 1.77
CA ASP A 90 -0.26 -0.99 0.61
C ASP A 90 -1.38 0.00 0.95
N GLN A 91 -1.07 1.26 0.79
CA GLN A 91 -2.00 2.38 0.85
C GLN A 91 -1.57 3.40 -0.21
N THR A 92 -2.26 4.53 -0.32
CA THR A 92 -1.89 5.55 -1.30
C THR A 92 -0.57 6.25 -0.98
N ASN A 93 -0.29 6.53 0.29
CA ASN A 93 0.97 7.09 0.81
C ASN A 93 1.50 8.28 0.00
N LEU A 94 0.60 9.16 -0.46
CA LEU A 94 0.90 10.20 -1.44
C LEU A 94 1.72 11.36 -0.90
N THR A 95 1.60 11.67 0.39
CA THR A 95 2.30 12.81 0.98
C THR A 95 3.60 12.40 1.67
N ALA A 96 4.60 13.26 1.58
CA ALA A 96 5.86 13.06 2.30
C ALA A 96 5.64 12.98 3.81
N LYS A 97 4.71 13.75 4.34
CA LYS A 97 4.35 13.73 5.77
C LYS A 97 3.88 12.36 6.23
N LYS A 98 2.98 11.71 5.47
CA LYS A 98 2.48 10.38 5.80
C LYS A 98 3.60 9.34 5.75
N ARG A 99 4.42 9.35 4.73
CA ARG A 99 5.56 8.44 4.58
C ARG A 99 6.57 8.61 5.71
N ARG A 100 6.90 9.84 6.08
CA ARG A 100 7.79 10.10 7.24
C ARG A 100 7.23 9.55 8.54
N GLY A 101 5.92 9.67 8.73
CA GLY A 101 5.23 9.08 9.89
C GLY A 101 5.40 7.57 9.98
N ILE A 102 5.31 6.88 8.85
CA ILE A 102 5.56 5.43 8.78
C ILE A 102 7.04 5.13 9.04
N LEU A 103 7.95 5.79 8.31
CA LEU A 103 9.39 5.54 8.40
C LEU A 103 9.95 5.80 9.80
N SER A 104 9.39 6.77 10.53
CA SER A 104 9.82 7.09 11.90
C SER A 104 9.60 5.95 12.90
N GLN A 105 8.70 5.01 12.58
CA GLN A 105 8.39 3.86 13.40
C GLN A 105 9.12 2.58 12.98
N VAL A 106 9.89 2.66 11.88
CA VAL A 106 10.63 1.51 11.33
C VAL A 106 12.04 1.49 11.91
N PRO A 107 12.48 0.37 12.51
CA PRO A 107 13.83 0.25 13.04
C PRO A 107 14.92 0.41 11.98
N LYS A 108 16.10 0.83 12.41
CA LYS A 108 17.25 1.09 11.53
C LYS A 108 17.75 -0.12 10.75
N ASN A 109 17.51 -1.32 11.26
CA ASN A 109 17.91 -2.56 10.60
C ASN A 109 17.05 -2.92 9.37
N TYR A 110 15.92 -2.24 9.17
CA TYR A 110 15.09 -2.42 7.99
C TYR A 110 15.65 -1.72 6.77
N ARG A 111 15.69 -2.42 5.64
CA ARG A 111 15.83 -1.78 4.33
C ARG A 111 14.51 -1.10 3.96
N LYS A 112 14.57 0.15 3.54
CA LYS A 112 13.38 0.98 3.27
C LYS A 112 13.28 1.28 1.78
N VAL A 113 12.21 0.81 1.15
CA VAL A 113 11.99 0.92 -0.29
C VAL A 113 10.64 1.59 -0.56
N ALA A 114 10.62 2.58 -1.43
CA ALA A 114 9.38 3.12 -2.00
C ALA A 114 9.17 2.54 -3.40
N VAL A 115 7.97 2.08 -3.68
CA VAL A 115 7.54 1.67 -5.02
C VAL A 115 6.41 2.60 -5.47
N VAL A 116 6.67 3.35 -6.52
CA VAL A 116 5.80 4.43 -7.00
C VAL A 116 5.10 3.99 -8.27
N PHE A 117 3.77 4.12 -8.27
CA PHE A 117 2.90 3.76 -9.38
C PHE A 117 2.42 5.02 -10.08
N GLU A 118 3.02 5.32 -11.22
CA GLU A 118 2.61 6.40 -12.08
C GLU A 118 1.61 5.89 -13.11
N ILE A 119 0.58 6.71 -13.39
CA ILE A 119 -0.48 6.36 -14.32
C ILE A 119 -1.01 7.64 -14.96
N THR A 120 -1.37 7.58 -16.25
CA THR A 120 -2.04 8.70 -16.92
C THR A 120 -3.47 8.86 -16.42
N ASP A 121 -4.00 10.08 -16.49
CA ASP A 121 -5.36 10.36 -16.05
C ASP A 121 -6.40 9.52 -16.82
N ASP A 122 -6.23 9.38 -18.12
CA ASP A 122 -7.13 8.58 -18.98
C ASP A 122 -7.14 7.11 -18.60
N GLU A 123 -5.97 6.52 -18.36
CA GLU A 123 -5.85 5.13 -17.95
C GLU A 123 -6.42 4.92 -16.55
N LEU A 124 -6.20 5.87 -15.64
CA LEU A 124 -6.76 5.82 -14.30
C LEU A 124 -8.28 5.83 -14.33
N GLU A 125 -8.86 6.75 -15.09
CA GLU A 125 -10.32 6.83 -15.26
C GLU A 125 -10.90 5.55 -15.82
N ARG A 126 -10.26 4.96 -16.83
CA ARG A 126 -10.66 3.68 -17.41
C ARG A 126 -10.65 2.55 -16.36
N ARG A 127 -9.59 2.44 -15.59
CA ARG A 127 -9.45 1.41 -14.54
C ARG A 127 -10.46 1.58 -13.41
N LEU A 128 -10.68 2.80 -12.96
CA LEU A 128 -11.65 3.09 -11.90
C LEU A 128 -13.09 2.79 -12.35
N SER A 129 -13.44 3.13 -13.59
CA SER A 129 -14.75 2.81 -14.16
C SER A 129 -14.97 1.30 -14.27
N LYS A 130 -13.98 0.57 -14.76
CA LYS A 130 -14.02 -0.90 -14.84
C LYS A 130 -14.19 -1.54 -13.47
N ARG A 131 -13.42 -1.09 -12.48
CA ARG A 131 -13.46 -1.58 -11.11
C ARG A 131 -14.82 -1.36 -10.46
N GLU A 132 -15.41 -0.19 -10.66
CA GLU A 132 -16.77 0.11 -10.17
C GLU A 132 -17.81 -0.85 -10.76
N LYS A 133 -17.75 -1.11 -12.06
CA LYS A 133 -18.66 -2.06 -12.74
C LYS A 133 -18.49 -3.49 -12.24
N GLU A 134 -17.26 -3.93 -12.00
CA GLU A 134 -16.95 -5.32 -11.60
C GLU A 134 -17.14 -5.57 -10.10
N THR A 135 -16.85 -4.59 -9.25
CA THR A 135 -16.77 -4.77 -7.78
C THR A 135 -17.71 -3.88 -6.98
N GLY A 136 -18.37 -2.91 -7.62
CA GLY A 136 -19.16 -1.89 -6.93
C GLY A 136 -18.32 -0.84 -6.17
N LYS A 137 -16.99 -0.92 -6.22
CA LYS A 137 -16.10 0.01 -5.52
C LYS A 137 -16.05 1.35 -6.25
N HIS A 138 -16.73 2.35 -5.69
CA HIS A 138 -16.81 3.70 -6.22
C HIS A 138 -15.96 4.67 -5.41
N ILE A 139 -15.15 5.47 -6.10
CA ILE A 139 -14.41 6.58 -5.51
C ILE A 139 -14.80 7.86 -6.26
N PRO A 140 -15.37 8.87 -5.58
CA PRO A 140 -15.76 10.11 -6.24
C PRO A 140 -14.56 10.78 -6.94
N SER A 141 -14.80 11.34 -8.13
CA SER A 141 -13.75 11.98 -8.93
C SER A 141 -13.07 13.14 -8.20
N GLU A 142 -13.80 13.87 -7.36
CA GLU A 142 -13.25 14.95 -6.54
C GLU A 142 -12.24 14.45 -5.52
N VAL A 143 -12.49 13.29 -4.91
CA VAL A 143 -11.55 12.63 -3.99
C VAL A 143 -10.25 12.27 -4.72
N ILE A 144 -10.35 11.72 -5.93
CA ILE A 144 -9.19 11.41 -6.77
C ILE A 144 -8.40 12.67 -7.12
N LYS A 145 -9.06 13.75 -7.50
CA LYS A 145 -8.41 15.03 -7.80
C LYS A 145 -7.67 15.61 -6.61
N ASN A 146 -8.29 15.55 -5.43
CA ASN A 146 -7.67 16.02 -4.19
C ASN A 146 -6.45 15.17 -3.81
N MET A 147 -6.54 13.86 -3.98
CA MET A 147 -5.41 12.95 -3.78
C MET A 147 -4.26 13.26 -4.75
N ALA A 148 -4.56 13.42 -6.04
CA ALA A 148 -3.56 13.72 -7.06
C ALA A 148 -2.85 15.05 -6.79
N SER A 149 -3.58 16.06 -6.33
CA SER A 149 -3.01 17.38 -5.99
C SER A 149 -2.15 17.38 -4.74
N SER A 150 -2.33 16.41 -3.86
CA SER A 150 -1.53 16.25 -2.63
C SER A 150 -0.24 15.44 -2.83
N TYR A 151 -0.04 14.88 -4.02
CA TYR A 151 1.06 13.98 -4.29
C TYR A 151 2.42 14.69 -4.21
N ASP A 152 3.27 14.18 -3.31
CA ASP A 152 4.68 14.52 -3.21
C ASP A 152 5.50 13.32 -3.69
N PRO A 153 6.31 13.43 -4.76
CA PRO A 153 7.16 12.32 -5.20
C PRO A 153 8.12 11.87 -4.09
N PRO A 154 8.22 10.57 -3.81
CA PRO A 154 9.16 10.07 -2.82
C PRO A 154 10.61 10.35 -3.21
N THR A 155 11.44 10.64 -2.21
CA THR A 155 12.87 10.87 -2.38
C THR A 155 13.67 10.08 -1.34
N LYS A 156 14.95 9.83 -1.64
CA LYS A 156 15.86 9.19 -0.68
C LYS A 156 16.08 10.05 0.58
N GLN A 157 15.97 11.36 0.46
CA GLN A 157 16.11 12.29 1.59
C GLN A 157 15.03 12.10 2.67
N GLU A 158 13.90 11.50 2.31
CA GLU A 158 12.86 11.13 3.28
C GLU A 158 13.29 9.98 4.20
N GLY A 159 14.31 9.21 3.83
CA GLY A 159 14.80 8.06 4.58
C GLY A 159 14.72 6.75 3.83
N PHE A 160 14.39 6.75 2.53
CA PHE A 160 14.39 5.56 1.70
C PHE A 160 15.80 5.18 1.23
N ASP A 161 16.12 3.89 1.29
CA ASP A 161 17.33 3.34 0.69
C ASP A 161 17.21 3.25 -0.83
N LYS A 162 15.98 3.03 -1.32
CA LYS A 162 15.70 2.92 -2.74
C LYS A 162 14.30 3.45 -3.08
N VAL A 163 14.18 4.12 -4.21
CA VAL A 163 12.91 4.56 -4.80
C VAL A 163 12.80 3.97 -6.20
N ILE A 164 11.74 3.19 -6.43
CA ILE A 164 11.48 2.49 -7.71
C ILE A 164 10.21 3.06 -8.31
N PHE A 165 10.26 3.44 -9.59
CA PHE A 165 9.10 3.85 -10.38
C PHE A 165 8.66 2.70 -11.28
N VAL A 166 7.39 2.37 -11.22
CA VAL A 166 6.79 1.25 -11.96
C VAL A 166 5.82 1.75 -13.01
#